data_b0a7f821fb929bcf0678efc26ce62b2e
#
_entry.id   b0a7f821fb929bcf0678efc26ce62b2e
#
_cell.length_a   1.000
_cell.length_b   1.000
_cell.length_c   1.000
_cell.angle_alpha   90.00
_cell.angle_beta   90.00
_cell.angle_gamma   90.00
#
_symmetry.space_group_name_H-M   'P 1'
#
loop_
_entity.id
_entity.type
_entity.pdbx_description
1 polymer ?
#
loop_
_entity_poly.entity_id
_entity_poly.type
_entity_poly.pdbx_seq_one_letter_code
_entity_poly.pdbx_strand_id
1 'polypeptide(L)'
;MASTSNISAVIKQLESMGFALKGPGLRGTAFHRMTRGALVADILVADHLPSGKARSAKVNGWSMMEIAGGAQAIERGMDLALIHEDGSTRIRVPDLLGAPVLKSAAYCADRRDRRRHLDDIALLASLVTDHKGCIERLHGSDRRRLRTAAGALSDPNSSSWTRLNPEKRKAGQFTLAVLTR
;
A
#
# COMPACT_ATOMS: atom_id res chain seq x y z
N MET A 1 0.10 11.94 10.62
CA MET A 1 1.34 11.13 10.71
C MET A 1 1.13 10.09 11.82
N ALA A 2 1.06 8.81 11.45
CA ALA A 2 1.12 7.76 12.46
C ALA A 2 2.56 7.72 12.99
N SER A 3 2.78 8.35 14.15
CA SER A 3 4.01 8.22 14.89
C SER A 3 4.14 6.77 15.36
N THR A 4 5.35 6.21 15.34
CA THR A 4 5.65 4.89 15.94
C THR A 4 5.22 4.81 17.42
N SER A 5 4.98 5.94 18.09
CA SER A 5 4.40 6.02 19.43
C SER A 5 2.96 5.49 19.54
N ASN A 6 2.23 5.36 18.44
CA ASN A 6 0.83 4.91 18.45
C ASN A 6 0.64 3.41 18.15
N ILE A 7 1.68 2.67 17.79
CA ILE A 7 1.52 1.23 17.43
C ILE A 7 0.99 0.43 18.60
N SER A 8 1.52 0.64 19.80
CA SER A 8 1.03 -0.04 21.01
C SER A 8 -0.42 0.32 21.33
N ALA A 9 -0.85 1.55 21.06
CA ALA A 9 -2.24 1.96 21.23
C ALA A 9 -3.17 1.28 20.22
N VAL A 10 -2.74 1.20 18.96
CA VAL A 10 -3.49 0.48 17.90
C VAL A 10 -3.64 -1.00 18.25
N ILE A 11 -2.57 -1.65 18.73
CA ILE A 11 -2.61 -3.06 19.12
C ILE A 11 -3.58 -3.25 20.29
N LYS A 12 -3.48 -2.44 21.37
CA LYS A 12 -4.41 -2.49 22.51
C LYS A 12 -5.85 -2.29 22.06
N GLN A 13 -6.10 -1.37 21.14
CA GLN A 13 -7.45 -1.16 20.59
C GLN A 13 -7.96 -2.39 19.83
N LEU A 14 -7.12 -3.02 18.99
CA LEU A 14 -7.49 -4.25 18.30
C LEU A 14 -7.71 -5.41 19.30
N GLU A 15 -6.88 -5.53 20.33
CA GLU A 15 -7.07 -6.51 21.41
C GLU A 15 -8.40 -6.31 22.13
N SER A 16 -8.78 -5.07 22.46
CA SER A 16 -10.08 -4.76 23.07
C SER A 16 -11.26 -5.09 22.16
N MET A 17 -11.04 -5.15 20.83
CA MET A 17 -12.01 -5.60 19.83
C MET A 17 -11.99 -7.12 19.62
N GLY A 18 -11.22 -7.88 20.42
CA GLY A 18 -11.11 -9.33 20.34
C GLY A 18 -10.15 -9.87 19.29
N PHE A 19 -9.29 -9.00 18.70
CA PHE A 19 -8.21 -9.49 17.84
C PHE A 19 -7.08 -10.03 18.70
N ALA A 20 -6.53 -11.15 18.29
CA ALA A 20 -5.35 -11.75 18.92
C ALA A 20 -4.13 -11.66 17.97
N LEU A 21 -2.96 -11.49 18.57
CA LEU A 21 -1.69 -11.56 17.88
C LEU A 21 -1.50 -12.96 17.29
N LYS A 22 -1.38 -13.07 15.99
CA LYS A 22 -0.90 -14.29 15.36
C LYS A 22 0.62 -14.25 15.44
N GLY A 23 1.19 -15.00 16.38
CA GLY A 23 2.64 -15.08 16.54
C GLY A 23 3.35 -15.43 15.24
N PRO A 24 4.61 -15.01 15.06
CA PRO A 24 5.38 -15.35 13.88
C PRO A 24 5.50 -16.88 13.78
N GLY A 25 5.04 -17.45 12.67
CA GLY A 25 5.03 -18.88 12.45
C GLY A 25 6.42 -19.52 12.35
N LEU A 26 7.46 -18.72 12.14
CA LEU A 26 8.86 -19.13 12.05
C LEU A 26 9.73 -18.10 12.76
N ARG A 27 10.81 -18.57 13.42
CA ARG A 27 11.81 -17.69 14.05
C ARG A 27 12.33 -16.67 13.05
N GLY A 28 12.31 -15.40 13.40
CA GLY A 28 12.85 -14.29 12.60
C GLY A 28 11.87 -13.61 11.64
N THR A 29 10.61 -14.04 11.56
CA THR A 29 9.59 -13.29 10.82
C THR A 29 9.15 -12.06 11.58
N ALA A 30 9.10 -10.90 10.90
CA ALA A 30 8.58 -9.67 11.47
C ALA A 30 7.09 -9.83 11.81
N PHE A 31 6.69 -9.26 12.96
CA PHE A 31 5.29 -9.26 13.37
C PHE A 31 4.48 -8.27 12.52
N HIS A 32 3.30 -8.64 12.09
CA HIS A 32 2.39 -7.73 11.39
C HIS A 32 0.91 -8.10 11.48
N ARG A 33 0.55 -9.32 11.91
CA ARG A 33 -0.82 -9.82 11.77
C ARG A 33 -1.55 -10.05 13.08
N MET A 34 -2.78 -9.52 13.16
CA MET A 34 -3.74 -9.83 14.18
C MET A 34 -5.00 -10.46 13.56
N THR A 35 -5.65 -11.39 14.26
CA THR A 35 -6.82 -12.11 13.74
C THR A 35 -7.94 -12.17 14.75
N ARG A 36 -9.21 -12.15 14.26
CA ARG A 36 -10.42 -12.42 15.04
C ARG A 36 -11.35 -13.27 14.18
N GLY A 37 -11.39 -14.58 14.43
CA GLY A 37 -12.07 -15.51 13.52
C GLY A 37 -11.51 -15.42 12.10
N ALA A 38 -12.36 -15.14 11.11
CA ALA A 38 -11.95 -14.94 9.72
C ALA A 38 -11.41 -13.52 9.43
N LEU A 39 -11.54 -12.57 10.34
CA LEU A 39 -11.06 -11.21 10.16
C LEU A 39 -9.56 -11.11 10.37
N VAL A 40 -8.90 -10.34 9.52
CA VAL A 40 -7.45 -10.12 9.55
C VAL A 40 -7.16 -8.64 9.56
N ALA A 41 -6.27 -8.20 10.45
CA ALA A 41 -5.69 -6.86 10.48
C ALA A 41 -4.16 -6.97 10.41
N ASP A 42 -3.56 -6.47 9.33
CA ASP A 42 -2.11 -6.39 9.18
C ASP A 42 -1.61 -5.00 9.59
N ILE A 43 -0.72 -4.97 10.59
CA ILE A 43 -0.12 -3.74 11.10
C ILE A 43 1.28 -3.63 10.53
N LEU A 44 1.51 -2.60 9.72
CA LEU A 44 2.74 -2.38 8.99
C LEU A 44 3.34 -1.04 9.38
N VAL A 45 4.66 -0.92 9.28
CA VAL A 45 5.37 0.34 9.47
C VAL A 45 5.91 0.85 8.14
N ALA A 46 5.94 2.17 7.97
CA ALA A 46 6.49 2.79 6.78
C ALA A 46 8.02 2.60 6.73
N ASP A 47 8.56 2.52 5.52
CA ASP A 47 9.98 2.60 5.25
C ASP A 47 10.54 4.01 5.56
N HIS A 48 11.87 4.12 5.63
CA HIS A 48 12.58 5.40 5.84
C HIS A 48 12.19 6.15 7.13
N LEU A 49 11.70 5.46 8.15
CA LEU A 49 11.56 6.07 9.46
C LEU A 49 12.95 6.45 10.02
N PRO A 50 13.07 7.60 10.75
CA PRO A 50 14.32 7.97 11.40
C PRO A 50 14.91 6.79 12.18
N SER A 51 16.21 6.55 12.02
CA SER A 51 16.91 5.32 12.41
C SER A 51 16.75 4.87 13.89
N GLY A 52 16.40 5.79 14.78
CA GLY A 52 16.06 5.47 16.18
C GLY A 52 14.63 4.93 16.37
N LYS A 53 13.70 5.25 15.45
CA LYS A 53 12.26 4.89 15.59
C LYS A 53 11.88 3.60 14.88
N ALA A 54 12.50 3.29 13.73
CA ALA A 54 12.22 2.07 12.97
C ALA A 54 12.72 0.81 13.68
N ARG A 55 13.94 0.87 14.25
CA ARG A 55 14.56 -0.24 14.99
C ARG A 55 13.90 -0.53 16.33
N SER A 56 13.20 0.43 16.91
CA SER A 56 12.50 0.30 18.20
C SER A 56 11.03 -0.10 18.08
N ALA A 57 10.47 -0.14 16.87
CA ALA A 57 9.09 -0.59 16.64
C ALA A 57 9.01 -2.12 16.85
N LYS A 58 9.00 -2.52 18.12
CA LYS A 58 8.81 -3.91 18.51
C LYS A 58 7.47 -4.08 19.20
N VAL A 59 6.81 -5.19 18.93
CA VAL A 59 5.62 -5.63 19.65
C VAL A 59 5.94 -6.96 20.29
N ASN A 60 5.84 -7.04 21.61
CA ASN A 60 6.18 -8.23 22.39
C ASN A 60 7.58 -8.80 22.05
N GLY A 61 8.56 -7.91 21.82
CA GLY A 61 9.93 -8.29 21.45
C GLY A 61 10.17 -8.58 19.98
N TRP A 62 9.12 -8.61 19.14
CA TRP A 62 9.21 -8.87 17.69
C TRP A 62 9.32 -7.59 16.89
N SER A 63 10.20 -7.55 15.90
CA SER A 63 10.31 -6.43 14.97
C SER A 63 9.05 -6.32 14.10
N MET A 64 8.60 -5.08 13.86
CA MET A 64 7.49 -4.82 12.94
C MET A 64 7.92 -5.02 11.48
N MET A 65 6.95 -5.37 10.62
CA MET A 65 7.18 -5.50 9.19
C MET A 65 7.15 -4.11 8.53
N GLU A 66 8.27 -3.73 7.93
CA GLU A 66 8.35 -2.52 7.11
C GLU A 66 7.82 -2.78 5.69
N ILE A 67 7.13 -1.77 5.14
CA ILE A 67 6.67 -1.81 3.74
C ILE A 67 7.39 -0.76 2.89
N ALA A 68 7.94 -1.21 1.77
CA ALA A 68 8.56 -0.33 0.79
C ALA A 68 7.52 0.65 0.21
N GLY A 69 7.84 1.94 0.23
CA GLY A 69 6.93 3.00 -0.23
C GLY A 69 5.88 3.41 0.79
N GLY A 70 5.95 2.93 2.02
CA GLY A 70 4.99 3.28 3.08
C GLY A 70 5.06 4.75 3.46
N ALA A 71 6.25 5.35 3.56
CA ALA A 71 6.42 6.75 3.92
C ALA A 71 5.73 7.68 2.91
N GLN A 72 5.95 7.49 1.61
CA GLN A 72 5.30 8.29 0.57
C GLN A 72 3.78 8.05 0.51
N ALA A 73 3.30 6.83 0.85
CA ALA A 73 1.87 6.52 0.87
C ALA A 73 1.15 7.25 2.02
N ILE A 74 1.81 7.42 3.17
CA ILE A 74 1.31 8.21 4.31
C ILE A 74 1.29 9.69 3.96
N GLU A 75 2.37 10.21 3.36
CA GLU A 75 2.49 11.60 2.92
C GLU A 75 1.37 11.98 1.93
N ARG A 76 1.08 11.10 0.99
CA ARG A 76 0.02 11.26 -0.02
C ARG A 76 -1.32 10.67 0.41
N GLY A 77 -1.57 10.63 1.73
CA GLY A 77 -2.84 10.14 2.26
C GLY A 77 -3.97 11.12 2.04
N MET A 78 -5.16 10.59 1.71
CA MET A 78 -6.43 11.33 1.66
C MET A 78 -7.44 10.72 2.63
N ASP A 79 -8.31 11.55 3.19
CA ASP A 79 -9.36 11.09 4.08
C ASP A 79 -10.61 10.71 3.27
N LEU A 80 -11.14 9.53 3.51
CA LEU A 80 -12.39 9.03 2.95
C LEU A 80 -13.41 8.80 4.06
N ALA A 81 -14.67 9.17 3.81
CA ALA A 81 -15.78 8.77 4.64
C ALA A 81 -16.39 7.47 4.08
N LEU A 82 -16.34 6.41 4.84
CA LEU A 82 -17.07 5.17 4.55
C LEU A 82 -18.45 5.29 5.17
N ILE A 83 -19.47 5.23 4.35
CA ILE A 83 -20.88 5.23 4.79
C ILE A 83 -21.31 3.77 4.96
N HIS A 84 -21.87 3.45 6.12
CA HIS A 84 -22.42 2.14 6.47
C HIS A 84 -23.77 2.33 7.21
N GLU A 85 -24.48 1.23 7.45
CA GLU A 85 -25.84 1.28 8.02
C GLU A 85 -25.90 2.01 9.37
N ASP A 86 -24.86 1.89 10.21
CA ASP A 86 -24.80 2.52 11.53
C ASP A 86 -24.19 3.94 11.51
N GLY A 87 -23.90 4.53 10.32
CA GLY A 87 -23.34 5.86 10.22
C GLY A 87 -22.19 6.03 9.24
N SER A 88 -21.14 6.73 9.62
CA SER A 88 -19.95 6.91 8.80
C SER A 88 -18.65 6.76 9.61
N THR A 89 -17.64 6.17 8.97
CA THR A 89 -16.29 6.04 9.53
C THR A 89 -15.30 6.74 8.62
N ARG A 90 -14.47 7.60 9.18
CA ARG A 90 -13.38 8.25 8.42
C ARG A 90 -12.14 7.36 8.44
N ILE A 91 -11.62 7.06 7.26
CA ILE A 91 -10.34 6.35 7.09
C ILE A 91 -9.39 7.19 6.25
N ARG A 92 -8.08 7.04 6.50
CA ARG A 92 -7.04 7.65 5.69
C ARG A 92 -6.42 6.59 4.80
N VAL A 93 -6.42 6.84 3.49
CA VAL A 93 -5.86 5.94 2.47
C VAL A 93 -4.88 6.70 1.58
N PRO A 94 -3.93 6.02 0.90
CA PRO A 94 -3.12 6.67 -0.13
C PRO A 94 -4.01 7.22 -1.25
N ASP A 95 -3.69 8.41 -1.76
CA ASP A 95 -4.38 9.00 -2.90
C ASP A 95 -4.08 8.26 -4.22
N LEU A 96 -4.65 8.72 -5.34
CA LEU A 96 -4.51 8.10 -6.65
C LEU A 96 -3.09 8.20 -7.27
N LEU A 97 -2.15 8.92 -6.65
CA LEU A 97 -0.72 8.83 -6.95
C LEU A 97 -0.01 7.92 -5.95
N GLY A 98 -0.27 8.10 -4.66
CA GLY A 98 0.36 7.33 -3.59
C GLY A 98 0.08 5.83 -3.70
N ALA A 99 -1.15 5.45 -4.05
CA ALA A 99 -1.55 4.05 -4.15
C ALA A 99 -0.82 3.28 -5.27
N PRO A 100 -0.77 3.72 -6.54
CA PRO A 100 0.00 3.01 -7.57
C PRO A 100 1.50 3.01 -7.31
N VAL A 101 2.08 4.08 -6.71
CA VAL A 101 3.49 4.09 -6.31
C VAL A 101 3.75 3.06 -5.20
N LEU A 102 2.89 2.97 -4.20
CA LEU A 102 2.97 1.96 -3.13
C LEU A 102 2.90 0.53 -3.70
N LYS A 103 1.94 0.27 -4.59
CA LYS A 103 1.79 -1.04 -5.24
C LYS A 103 2.98 -1.36 -6.16
N SER A 104 3.56 -0.36 -6.82
CA SER A 104 4.79 -0.54 -7.61
C SER A 104 6.00 -0.85 -6.72
N ALA A 105 6.11 -0.24 -5.54
CA ALA A 105 7.13 -0.58 -4.56
C ALA A 105 6.95 -2.01 -4.04
N ALA A 106 5.72 -2.41 -3.73
CA ALA A 106 5.38 -3.77 -3.32
C ALA A 106 5.70 -4.78 -4.43
N TYR A 107 5.39 -4.47 -5.70
CA TYR A 107 5.76 -5.30 -6.86
C TYR A 107 7.28 -5.52 -6.95
N CYS A 108 8.08 -4.50 -6.67
CA CYS A 108 9.54 -4.61 -6.67
C CYS A 108 10.07 -5.48 -5.51
N ALA A 109 9.42 -5.44 -4.36
CA ALA A 109 9.87 -6.09 -3.13
C ALA A 109 9.32 -7.52 -2.95
N ASP A 110 8.08 -7.77 -3.35
CA ASP A 110 7.41 -9.07 -3.19
C ASP A 110 7.99 -10.11 -4.17
N ARG A 111 8.34 -11.29 -3.63
CA ARG A 111 8.84 -12.44 -4.41
C ARG A 111 7.82 -13.57 -4.54
N ARG A 112 6.67 -13.50 -3.84
CA ARG A 112 5.70 -14.60 -3.74
C ARG A 112 4.53 -14.41 -4.69
N ASP A 113 3.89 -13.23 -4.64
CA ASP A 113 2.67 -12.94 -5.41
C ASP A 113 2.74 -11.54 -6.02
N ARG A 114 3.69 -11.37 -6.94
CA ARG A 114 3.91 -10.11 -7.65
C ARG A 114 2.73 -9.70 -8.54
N ARG A 115 2.01 -10.70 -9.05
CA ARG A 115 0.96 -10.46 -10.03
C ARG A 115 -0.21 -9.65 -9.46
N ARG A 116 -0.64 -9.91 -8.23
CA ARG A 116 -1.71 -9.13 -7.58
C ARG A 116 -1.41 -7.64 -7.55
N HIS A 117 -0.12 -7.27 -7.39
CA HIS A 117 0.27 -5.86 -7.40
C HIS A 117 0.12 -5.24 -8.78
N LEU A 118 0.36 -5.99 -9.86
CA LEU A 118 0.12 -5.51 -11.23
C LEU A 118 -1.37 -5.32 -11.51
N ASP A 119 -2.23 -6.22 -11.05
CA ASP A 119 -3.68 -6.09 -11.14
C ASP A 119 -4.16 -4.81 -10.43
N ASP A 120 -3.66 -4.57 -9.22
CA ASP A 120 -3.94 -3.35 -8.45
C ASP A 120 -3.43 -2.09 -9.16
N ILE A 121 -2.19 -2.11 -9.70
CA ILE A 121 -1.60 -0.97 -10.42
C ILE A 121 -2.43 -0.63 -11.65
N ALA A 122 -2.83 -1.63 -12.43
CA ALA A 122 -3.65 -1.43 -13.63
C ALA A 122 -4.99 -0.76 -13.30
N LEU A 123 -5.66 -1.24 -12.24
CA LEU A 123 -6.91 -0.66 -11.76
C LEU A 123 -6.70 0.77 -11.25
N LEU A 124 -5.73 1.00 -10.37
CA LEU A 124 -5.47 2.31 -9.77
C LEU A 124 -5.06 3.35 -10.83
N ALA A 125 -4.21 2.96 -11.78
CA ALA A 125 -3.83 3.83 -12.89
C ALA A 125 -5.03 4.24 -13.74
N SER A 126 -6.04 3.37 -13.89
CA SER A 126 -7.25 3.68 -14.65
C SER A 126 -8.17 4.72 -13.98
N LEU A 127 -7.93 5.03 -12.72
CA LEU A 127 -8.71 5.98 -11.93
C LEU A 127 -8.08 7.38 -11.86
N VAL A 128 -6.83 7.53 -12.32
CA VAL A 128 -6.11 8.80 -12.30
C VAL A 128 -6.67 9.71 -13.40
N THR A 129 -7.12 10.91 -13.02
CA THR A 129 -7.63 11.94 -13.92
C THR A 129 -6.72 13.15 -14.02
N ASP A 130 -6.03 13.51 -12.94
CA ASP A 130 -5.06 14.61 -12.91
C ASP A 130 -3.64 14.12 -13.14
N HIS A 131 -3.30 13.89 -14.41
CA HIS A 131 -1.95 13.44 -14.79
C HIS A 131 -0.88 14.49 -14.53
N LYS A 132 -1.20 15.79 -14.76
CA LYS A 132 -0.24 16.88 -14.56
C LYS A 132 0.14 17.00 -13.08
N GLY A 133 -0.84 17.11 -12.20
CA GLY A 133 -0.59 17.17 -10.76
C GLY A 133 0.11 15.92 -10.22
N CYS A 134 -0.18 14.74 -10.78
CA CYS A 134 0.56 13.53 -10.45
C CYS A 134 2.05 13.62 -10.86
N ILE A 135 2.36 14.09 -12.08
CA ILE A 135 3.75 14.24 -12.57
C ILE A 135 4.55 15.19 -11.68
N GLU A 136 3.96 16.36 -11.33
CA GLU A 136 4.60 17.40 -10.51
C GLU A 136 4.92 16.89 -9.10
N ARG A 137 4.16 15.92 -8.59
CA ARG A 137 4.31 15.32 -7.26
C ARG A 137 5.18 14.06 -7.22
N LEU A 138 5.67 13.58 -8.38
CA LEU A 138 6.59 12.44 -8.43
C LEU A 138 7.99 12.86 -7.97
N HIS A 139 8.53 12.17 -6.98
CA HIS A 139 9.87 12.44 -6.45
C HIS A 139 10.62 11.15 -6.05
N GLY A 140 11.91 11.28 -5.77
CA GLY A 140 12.75 10.18 -5.29
C GLY A 140 12.73 8.96 -6.20
N SER A 141 12.37 7.80 -5.67
CA SER A 141 12.34 6.52 -6.39
C SER A 141 11.02 6.22 -7.11
N ASP A 142 10.03 7.12 -7.08
CA ASP A 142 8.68 6.87 -7.59
C ASP A 142 8.68 6.48 -9.07
N ARG A 143 9.33 7.30 -9.91
CA ARG A 143 9.41 7.03 -11.36
C ARG A 143 10.07 5.70 -11.67
N ARG A 144 11.14 5.35 -10.96
CA ARG A 144 11.82 4.07 -11.14
C ARG A 144 10.91 2.91 -10.78
N ARG A 145 10.17 3.00 -9.67
CA ARG A 145 9.21 1.97 -9.23
C ARG A 145 8.08 1.80 -10.24
N LEU A 146 7.48 2.91 -10.68
CA LEU A 146 6.43 2.92 -11.70
C LEU A 146 6.92 2.36 -13.04
N ARG A 147 8.13 2.73 -13.51
CA ARG A 147 8.72 2.19 -14.75
C ARG A 147 8.92 0.69 -14.69
N THR A 148 9.38 0.16 -13.55
CA THR A 148 9.55 -1.28 -13.36
C THR A 148 8.21 -2.01 -13.48
N ALA A 149 7.16 -1.49 -12.86
CA ALA A 149 5.82 -2.07 -12.95
C ALA A 149 5.20 -1.90 -14.34
N ALA A 150 5.37 -0.72 -14.97
CA ALA A 150 4.90 -0.46 -16.33
C ALA A 150 5.57 -1.37 -17.36
N GLY A 151 6.87 -1.66 -17.21
CA GLY A 151 7.57 -2.64 -18.03
C GLY A 151 6.95 -4.03 -17.96
N ALA A 152 6.51 -4.47 -16.77
CA ALA A 152 5.80 -5.74 -16.60
C ALA A 152 4.35 -5.71 -17.13
N LEU A 153 3.77 -4.52 -17.30
CA LEU A 153 2.44 -4.27 -17.87
C LEU A 153 2.50 -3.81 -19.33
N SER A 154 3.65 -3.96 -20.01
CA SER A 154 3.86 -3.50 -21.40
C SER A 154 3.00 -4.26 -22.43
N ASP A 155 2.66 -5.51 -22.15
CA ASP A 155 1.72 -6.25 -22.99
C ASP A 155 0.28 -5.75 -22.77
N PRO A 156 -0.36 -5.11 -23.78
CA PRO A 156 -1.71 -4.57 -23.66
C PRO A 156 -2.77 -5.67 -23.46
N ASN A 157 -2.43 -6.93 -23.74
CA ASN A 157 -3.29 -8.09 -23.60
C ASN A 157 -3.01 -8.86 -22.28
N SER A 158 -2.12 -8.38 -21.44
CA SER A 158 -1.88 -9.02 -20.13
C SER A 158 -3.18 -9.14 -19.34
N SER A 159 -3.27 -10.17 -18.52
CA SER A 159 -4.47 -10.42 -17.70
C SER A 159 -4.82 -9.30 -16.73
N SER A 160 -3.84 -8.51 -16.29
CA SER A 160 -4.09 -7.33 -15.46
C SER A 160 -4.91 -6.27 -16.21
N TRP A 161 -4.68 -6.12 -17.51
CA TRP A 161 -5.46 -5.21 -18.35
C TRP A 161 -6.78 -5.80 -18.81
N THR A 162 -6.82 -7.08 -19.21
CA THR A 162 -8.03 -7.69 -19.78
C THR A 162 -9.16 -7.90 -18.77
N ARG A 163 -8.87 -7.81 -17.47
CA ARG A 163 -9.88 -7.78 -16.39
C ARG A 163 -10.64 -6.45 -16.30
N LEU A 164 -10.07 -5.39 -16.86
CA LEU A 164 -10.71 -4.07 -16.90
C LEU A 164 -11.58 -3.94 -18.16
N ASN A 165 -12.65 -3.17 -18.06
CA ASN A 165 -13.40 -2.78 -19.25
C ASN A 165 -12.51 -1.98 -20.22
N PRO A 166 -12.85 -1.86 -21.51
CA PRO A 166 -11.99 -1.24 -22.52
C PRO A 166 -11.60 0.22 -22.20
N GLU A 167 -12.52 1.00 -21.63
CA GLU A 167 -12.29 2.40 -21.27
C GLU A 167 -11.24 2.53 -20.15
N LYS A 168 -11.44 1.79 -19.05
CA LYS A 168 -10.49 1.75 -17.93
C LYS A 168 -9.13 1.22 -18.35
N ARG A 169 -9.10 0.20 -19.21
CA ARG A 169 -7.85 -0.33 -19.78
C ARG A 169 -7.09 0.77 -20.49
N LYS A 170 -7.73 1.46 -21.44
CA LYS A 170 -7.11 2.54 -22.20
C LYS A 170 -6.63 3.68 -21.31
N ALA A 171 -7.46 4.10 -20.34
CA ALA A 171 -7.09 5.13 -19.37
C ALA A 171 -5.88 4.73 -18.53
N GLY A 172 -5.84 3.52 -17.99
CA GLY A 172 -4.72 3.03 -17.17
C GLY A 172 -3.42 2.89 -17.95
N GLN A 173 -3.47 2.37 -19.18
CA GLN A 173 -2.32 2.29 -20.06
C GLN A 173 -1.76 3.67 -20.40
N PHE A 174 -2.64 4.63 -20.71
CA PHE A 174 -2.26 6.02 -20.94
C PHE A 174 -1.61 6.64 -19.70
N THR A 175 -2.22 6.48 -18.53
CA THR A 175 -1.69 6.97 -17.26
C THR A 175 -0.27 6.47 -16.99
N LEU A 176 -0.04 5.15 -17.11
CA LEU A 176 1.30 4.60 -16.89
C LEU A 176 2.31 5.13 -17.91
N ALA A 177 1.92 5.25 -19.17
CA ALA A 177 2.78 5.81 -20.21
C ALA A 177 3.18 7.26 -19.90
N VAL A 178 2.27 8.05 -19.33
CA VAL A 178 2.50 9.46 -18.98
C VAL A 178 3.37 9.58 -17.71
N LEU A 179 3.07 8.82 -16.66
CA LEU A 179 3.78 8.92 -15.38
C LEU A 179 5.21 8.34 -15.43
N THR A 180 5.54 7.57 -16.45
CA THR A 180 6.84 6.89 -16.58
C THR A 180 7.79 7.53 -17.60
N ARG A 181 7.40 8.60 -18.24
CA ARG A 181 8.24 9.42 -19.14
C ARG A 181 9.44 10.10 -18.48
#